data_44f57b7ed73e3b81483614879c4f5fdf
#
_entry.id   44f57b7ed73e3b81483614879c4f5fdf
#
_cell.length_a   1.000
_cell.length_b   1.000
_cell.length_c   1.000
_cell.angle_alpha   90.00
_cell.angle_beta   90.00
_cell.angle_gamma   90.00
#
_symmetry.space_group_name_H-M   'P 1'
#
loop_
_entity.id
_entity.type
_entity.pdbx_description
1 polymer ?
#
loop_
_entity_poly.entity_id
_entity_poly.type
_entity_poly.pdbx_seq_one_letter_code
_entity_poly.pdbx_strand_id
1 'polypeptide(L)'
;MRSYWGGMLKLGATSIWEQYIPTEHGAEHYAMYNMKYGRSLCHAWGAGPVYLLGRYFLGVKATSPGASTFEVKPEPGGFSKIMGTVPLQGGYVYVEYENGKLKVYTDKEGGSLVLGNKKLALKKDETLTVLVEL
;
A
#
# COMPACT_ATOMS: atom_id res chain seq x y z
N MET A 1 -6.77 4.47 9.21
CA MET A 1 -5.35 4.75 8.92
C MET A 1 -4.87 6.10 9.48
N ARG A 2 -5.44 7.25 9.09
CA ARG A 2 -4.94 8.57 9.51
C ARG A 2 -4.88 8.79 11.02
N SER A 3 -5.88 8.34 11.76
CA SER A 3 -5.91 8.49 13.23
C SER A 3 -4.90 7.59 13.93
N TYR A 4 -4.74 6.37 13.50
CA TYR A 4 -3.90 5.36 14.15
C TYR A 4 -2.43 5.51 13.75
N TRP A 5 -2.07 5.19 12.52
CA TRP A 5 -0.67 5.31 12.06
C TRP A 5 -0.21 6.75 11.92
N GLY A 6 -1.11 7.67 11.50
CA GLY A 6 -0.83 9.09 11.50
C GLY A 6 -0.60 9.67 12.90
N GLY A 7 -1.21 9.09 13.94
CA GLY A 7 -0.94 9.42 15.35
C GLY A 7 0.49 9.04 15.75
N MET A 8 0.96 7.84 15.40
CA MET A 8 2.35 7.43 15.65
C MET A 8 3.34 8.40 14.99
N LEU A 9 3.12 8.79 13.73
CA LEU A 9 3.97 9.75 13.02
C LEU A 9 4.01 11.12 13.69
N LYS A 10 2.88 11.61 14.22
CA LYS A 10 2.82 12.88 14.97
C LYS A 10 3.64 12.85 16.26
N LEU A 11 3.81 11.66 16.84
CA LEU A 11 4.66 11.44 18.01
C LEU A 11 6.13 11.20 17.65
N GLY A 12 6.51 11.34 16.38
CA GLY A 12 7.88 11.17 15.92
C GLY A 12 8.28 9.72 15.62
N ALA A 13 7.31 8.81 15.41
CA ALA A 13 7.63 7.43 15.07
C ALA A 13 8.43 7.34 13.77
N THR A 14 9.55 6.62 13.83
CA THR A 14 10.41 6.27 12.68
C THR A 14 10.24 4.81 12.26
N SER A 15 9.44 4.05 13.00
CA SER A 15 9.09 2.66 12.76
C SER A 15 7.62 2.43 13.14
N ILE A 16 7.08 1.27 12.79
CA ILE A 16 5.70 0.93 13.13
C ILE A 16 5.66 0.33 14.53
N TRP A 17 4.83 0.92 15.39
CA TRP A 17 4.66 0.48 16.76
C TRP A 17 3.68 -0.69 16.86
N GLU A 18 3.82 -1.47 17.92
CA GLU A 18 2.92 -2.57 18.27
C GLU A 18 1.48 -2.10 18.47
N GLN A 19 1.31 -0.95 19.12
CA GLN A 19 0.02 -0.36 19.42
C GLN A 19 0.11 1.15 19.52
N TYR A 20 -0.96 1.82 19.14
CA TYR A 20 -1.19 3.25 19.39
C TYR A 20 -2.61 3.44 19.92
N ILE A 21 -2.76 4.13 21.06
CA ILE A 21 -4.05 4.46 21.63
C ILE A 21 -4.19 5.99 21.61
N PRO A 22 -5.17 6.54 20.86
CA PRO A 22 -5.30 8.00 20.69
C PRO A 22 -5.55 8.79 21.98
N THR A 23 -6.07 8.13 23.01
CA THR A 23 -6.40 8.74 24.32
C THR A 23 -5.25 8.69 25.32
N GLU A 24 -4.16 8.02 25.01
CA GLU A 24 -2.95 8.02 25.82
C GLU A 24 -2.17 9.33 25.66
N HIS A 25 -1.42 9.72 26.68
CA HIS A 25 -0.63 10.95 26.71
C HIS A 25 0.80 10.73 27.22
N GLY A 26 1.75 11.41 26.61
CA GLY A 26 3.15 11.40 27.08
C GLY A 26 3.75 10.00 27.14
N ALA A 27 4.24 9.60 28.32
CA ALA A 27 4.90 8.33 28.54
C ALA A 27 3.96 7.09 28.46
N GLU A 28 2.66 7.29 28.55
CA GLU A 28 1.66 6.20 28.43
C GLU A 28 1.75 5.50 27.07
N HIS A 29 2.07 6.25 26.00
CA HIS A 29 2.27 5.69 24.65
C HIS A 29 3.36 4.62 24.58
N TYR A 30 4.25 4.54 25.57
CA TYR A 30 5.36 3.58 25.61
C TYR A 30 5.13 2.44 26.61
N ALA A 31 4.14 2.61 27.49
CA ALA A 31 3.83 1.65 28.53
C ALA A 31 3.02 0.47 28.00
N MET A 32 3.38 -0.76 28.43
CA MET A 32 2.66 -1.99 28.12
C MET A 32 3.10 -3.09 29.08
N TYR A 33 2.26 -4.08 29.31
CA TYR A 33 2.56 -5.25 30.16
C TYR A 33 3.05 -4.87 31.58
N ASN A 34 2.47 -3.81 32.16
CA ASN A 34 2.88 -3.24 33.44
C ASN A 34 4.33 -2.70 33.49
N MET A 35 4.92 -2.43 32.35
CA MET A 35 6.25 -1.83 32.22
C MET A 35 6.16 -0.46 31.57
N LYS A 36 6.91 0.53 32.09
CA LYS A 36 6.93 1.90 31.60
C LYS A 36 7.33 2.02 30.13
N TYR A 37 8.17 1.12 29.64
CA TYR A 37 8.64 1.08 28.24
C TYR A 37 8.46 -0.34 27.67
N GLY A 38 7.32 -0.97 27.94
CA GLY A 38 7.03 -2.33 27.50
C GLY A 38 6.52 -2.45 26.07
N ARG A 39 6.03 -1.34 25.50
CA ARG A 39 5.49 -1.33 24.12
C ARG A 39 6.62 -1.40 23.11
N SER A 40 6.52 -2.34 22.17
CA SER A 40 7.46 -2.43 21.06
C SER A 40 7.23 -1.29 20.08
N LEU A 41 8.29 -0.52 19.80
CA LEU A 41 8.25 0.57 18.83
C LEU A 41 8.72 0.16 17.42
N CYS A 42 9.04 -1.12 17.22
CA CYS A 42 9.36 -1.72 15.92
C CYS A 42 8.70 -3.10 15.85
N HIS A 43 7.45 -3.13 15.38
CA HIS A 43 6.60 -4.32 15.48
C HIS A 43 5.96 -4.66 14.14
N ALA A 44 6.31 -5.79 13.56
CA ALA A 44 5.91 -6.20 12.21
C ALA A 44 4.38 -6.25 12.03
N TRP A 45 3.61 -6.60 13.05
CA TRP A 45 2.15 -6.66 12.98
C TRP A 45 1.51 -5.29 12.71
N GLY A 46 2.17 -4.21 13.10
CA GLY A 46 1.73 -2.85 12.80
C GLY A 46 1.89 -2.46 11.33
N ALA A 47 2.66 -3.20 10.53
CA ALA A 47 3.00 -2.87 9.15
C ALA A 47 1.89 -3.14 8.11
N GLY A 48 0.69 -3.52 8.56
CA GLY A 48 -0.47 -3.73 7.69
C GLY A 48 -0.73 -2.66 6.62
N PRO A 49 -0.49 -1.35 6.87
CA PRO A 49 -0.70 -0.32 5.86
C PRO A 49 0.10 -0.53 4.57
N VAL A 50 1.33 -1.01 4.64
CA VAL A 50 2.18 -1.26 3.46
C VAL A 50 1.51 -2.26 2.53
N TYR A 51 1.05 -3.38 3.08
CA TYR A 51 0.32 -4.40 2.34
C TYR A 51 -1.04 -3.88 1.83
N LEU A 52 -1.81 -3.20 2.70
CA LEU A 52 -3.15 -2.73 2.36
C LEU A 52 -3.12 -1.66 1.27
N LEU A 53 -2.17 -0.72 1.33
CA LEU A 53 -2.00 0.31 0.31
C LEU A 53 -1.63 -0.30 -1.04
N GLY A 54 -0.69 -1.24 -1.07
CA GLY A 54 -0.29 -1.94 -2.30
C GLY A 54 -1.42 -2.78 -2.89
N ARG A 55 -2.09 -3.59 -2.06
CA ARG A 55 -3.09 -4.55 -2.51
C ARG A 55 -4.44 -3.92 -2.89
N TYR A 56 -4.88 -2.90 -2.15
CA TYR A 56 -6.22 -2.33 -2.33
C TYR A 56 -6.21 -0.97 -3.01
N PHE A 57 -5.38 -0.03 -2.58
CA PHE A 57 -5.35 1.30 -3.19
C PHE A 57 -4.62 1.32 -4.53
N LEU A 58 -3.41 0.76 -4.59
CA LEU A 58 -2.70 0.57 -5.85
C LEU A 58 -3.25 -0.64 -6.64
N GLY A 59 -3.94 -1.54 -5.95
CA GLY A 59 -4.72 -2.62 -6.54
C GLY A 59 -3.91 -3.78 -7.11
N VAL A 60 -2.64 -3.94 -6.73
CA VAL A 60 -1.77 -4.98 -7.28
C VAL A 60 -1.99 -6.31 -6.53
N LYS A 61 -2.40 -7.36 -7.26
CA LYS A 61 -2.68 -8.70 -6.73
C LYS A 61 -2.07 -9.78 -7.60
N ALA A 62 -1.28 -10.67 -7.02
CA ALA A 62 -0.92 -11.93 -7.67
C ALA A 62 -2.17 -12.78 -7.85
N THR A 63 -2.36 -13.36 -9.04
CA THR A 63 -3.48 -14.23 -9.41
C THR A 63 -3.06 -15.67 -9.62
N SER A 64 -1.76 -15.96 -9.52
CA SER A 64 -1.21 -17.31 -9.58
C SER A 64 -0.03 -17.48 -8.63
N PRO A 65 0.35 -18.71 -8.25
CA PRO A 65 1.57 -18.96 -7.49
C PRO A 65 2.81 -18.35 -8.17
N GLY A 66 3.72 -17.82 -7.35
CA GLY A 66 4.91 -17.17 -7.85
C GLY A 66 4.65 -15.85 -8.60
N ALA A 67 3.42 -15.34 -8.57
CA ALA A 67 3.00 -14.16 -9.31
C ALA A 67 3.34 -14.25 -10.82
N SER A 68 3.23 -15.46 -11.41
CA SER A 68 3.39 -15.63 -12.86
C SER A 68 2.29 -14.90 -13.64
N THR A 69 1.12 -14.72 -13.01
CA THR A 69 0.10 -13.77 -13.45
C THR A 69 -0.32 -12.85 -12.31
N PHE A 70 -0.66 -11.61 -12.64
CA PHE A 70 -1.13 -10.62 -11.67
C PHE A 70 -2.09 -9.62 -12.30
N GLU A 71 -2.88 -9.00 -11.45
CA GLU A 71 -3.82 -7.95 -11.83
C GLU A 71 -3.50 -6.64 -11.13
N VAL A 72 -3.74 -5.54 -11.82
CA VAL A 72 -3.71 -4.18 -11.28
C VAL A 72 -5.12 -3.61 -11.40
N LYS A 73 -5.77 -3.38 -10.27
CA LYS A 73 -7.12 -2.79 -10.17
C LYS A 73 -7.08 -1.69 -9.12
N PRO A 74 -6.65 -0.47 -9.47
CA PRO A 74 -6.54 0.63 -8.51
C PRO A 74 -7.90 1.07 -7.99
N GLU A 75 -7.96 1.32 -6.68
CA GLU A 75 -9.13 1.88 -6.01
C GLU A 75 -8.66 3.03 -5.09
N PRO A 76 -8.46 4.25 -5.62
CA PRO A 76 -7.85 5.36 -4.90
C PRO A 76 -8.68 5.88 -3.72
N GLY A 77 -9.95 5.47 -3.58
CA GLY A 77 -10.75 5.76 -2.38
C GLY A 77 -10.93 7.24 -2.10
N GLY A 78 -11.09 8.07 -3.12
CA GLY A 78 -11.27 9.51 -3.02
C GLY A 78 -9.97 10.32 -2.91
N PHE A 79 -8.80 9.69 -3.02
CA PHE A 79 -7.55 10.43 -3.18
C PHE A 79 -7.42 10.96 -4.61
N SER A 80 -7.06 12.24 -4.75
CA SER A 80 -6.74 12.86 -6.05
C SER A 80 -5.42 12.36 -6.63
N LYS A 81 -4.54 11.86 -5.74
CA LYS A 81 -3.25 11.29 -6.12
C LYS A 81 -2.87 10.12 -5.23
N ILE A 82 -2.48 9.01 -5.84
CA ILE A 82 -1.79 7.89 -5.19
C ILE A 82 -0.68 7.40 -6.11
N MET A 83 0.44 7.00 -5.54
CA MET A 83 1.53 6.40 -6.30
C MET A 83 2.36 5.46 -5.42
N GLY A 84 2.91 4.44 -6.03
CA GLY A 84 3.80 3.53 -5.32
C GLY A 84 4.24 2.34 -6.15
N THR A 85 5.23 1.63 -5.60
CA THR A 85 5.76 0.40 -6.18
C THR A 85 5.37 -0.78 -5.30
N VAL A 86 4.84 -1.83 -5.91
CA VAL A 86 4.48 -3.07 -5.24
C VAL A 86 5.41 -4.17 -5.74
N PRO A 87 6.21 -4.78 -4.87
CA PRO A 87 7.07 -5.90 -5.24
C PRO A 87 6.23 -7.14 -5.52
N LEU A 88 6.62 -7.90 -6.52
CA LEU A 88 6.12 -9.23 -6.85
C LEU A 88 7.32 -10.20 -6.93
N GLN A 89 7.06 -11.48 -6.84
CA GLN A 89 8.12 -12.45 -7.06
C GLN A 89 8.68 -12.30 -8.50
N GLY A 90 9.95 -11.97 -8.60
CA GLY A 90 10.66 -11.79 -9.87
C GLY A 90 10.40 -10.46 -10.59
N GLY A 91 9.98 -9.42 -9.87
CA GLY A 91 9.80 -8.08 -10.43
C GLY A 91 8.96 -7.16 -9.58
N TYR A 92 8.43 -6.11 -10.17
CA TYR A 92 7.57 -5.15 -9.47
C TYR A 92 6.53 -4.52 -10.41
N VAL A 93 5.57 -3.84 -9.80
CA VAL A 93 4.59 -3.01 -10.49
C VAL A 93 4.64 -1.61 -9.89
N TYR A 94 4.81 -0.60 -10.71
CA TYR A 94 4.61 0.80 -10.35
C TYR A 94 3.22 1.24 -10.80
N VAL A 95 2.49 1.90 -9.91
CA VAL A 95 1.17 2.47 -10.19
C VAL A 95 1.19 3.93 -9.77
N GLU A 96 0.71 4.80 -10.65
CA GLU A 96 0.48 6.23 -10.38
C GLU A 96 -0.90 6.62 -10.89
N TYR A 97 -1.74 7.10 -9.99
CA TYR A 97 -3.01 7.74 -10.31
C TYR A 97 -2.96 9.19 -9.87
N GLU A 98 -3.28 10.10 -10.76
CA GLU A 98 -3.38 11.52 -10.48
C GLU A 98 -4.48 12.16 -11.33
N ASN A 99 -5.51 12.72 -10.67
CA ASN A 99 -6.59 13.50 -11.30
C ASN A 99 -7.18 12.83 -12.56
N GLY A 100 -7.56 11.56 -12.47
CA GLY A 100 -8.16 10.83 -13.58
C GLY A 100 -7.16 10.25 -14.59
N LYS A 101 -5.86 10.44 -14.37
CA LYS A 101 -4.81 9.83 -15.21
C LYS A 101 -4.15 8.69 -14.46
N LEU A 102 -4.19 7.49 -15.02
CA LEU A 102 -3.56 6.29 -14.46
C LEU A 102 -2.38 5.88 -15.32
N LYS A 103 -1.23 5.67 -14.69
CA LYS A 103 -0.05 5.06 -15.29
C LYS A 103 0.30 3.77 -14.55
N VAL A 104 0.60 2.74 -15.31
CA VAL A 104 1.06 1.45 -14.79
C VAL A 104 2.29 1.01 -15.55
N TYR A 105 3.35 0.67 -14.83
CA TYR A 105 4.57 0.08 -15.37
C TYR A 105 4.87 -1.22 -14.64
N THR A 106 5.45 -2.17 -15.34
CA THR A 106 5.98 -3.41 -14.74
C THR A 106 7.21 -3.89 -15.50
N ASP A 107 8.17 -4.43 -14.78
CA ASP A 107 9.34 -5.14 -15.34
C ASP A 107 9.07 -6.65 -15.49
N LYS A 108 7.80 -7.08 -15.37
CA LYS A 108 7.40 -8.49 -15.33
C LYS A 108 6.30 -8.79 -16.35
N GLU A 109 6.36 -9.95 -16.97
CA GLU A 109 5.31 -10.51 -17.81
C GLU A 109 4.10 -11.00 -17.01
N GLY A 110 2.95 -11.20 -17.69
CA GLY A 110 1.74 -11.82 -17.14
C GLY A 110 0.81 -10.86 -16.41
N GLY A 111 1.05 -9.55 -16.52
CA GLY A 111 0.22 -8.52 -15.90
C GLY A 111 -1.00 -8.12 -16.71
N SER A 112 -2.04 -7.67 -16.02
CA SER A 112 -3.21 -7.06 -16.63
C SER A 112 -3.74 -5.91 -15.79
N LEU A 113 -4.17 -4.82 -16.44
CA LEU A 113 -4.92 -3.73 -15.84
C LEU A 113 -6.42 -4.00 -15.99
N VAL A 114 -7.15 -3.93 -14.88
CA VAL A 114 -8.59 -4.15 -14.82
C VAL A 114 -9.30 -2.82 -14.51
N LEU A 115 -10.15 -2.38 -15.43
CA LEU A 115 -10.95 -1.14 -15.31
C LEU A 115 -12.41 -1.48 -15.58
N GLY A 116 -13.21 -1.58 -14.53
CA GLY A 116 -14.58 -2.09 -14.63
C GLY A 116 -14.60 -3.48 -15.28
N ASN A 117 -15.26 -3.59 -16.42
CA ASN A 117 -15.36 -4.83 -17.20
C ASN A 117 -14.26 -4.98 -18.27
N LYS A 118 -13.34 -4.01 -18.37
CA LYS A 118 -12.25 -4.04 -19.35
C LYS A 118 -10.99 -4.62 -18.72
N LYS A 119 -10.29 -5.48 -19.46
CA LYS A 119 -9.00 -6.03 -19.08
C LYS A 119 -7.99 -5.73 -20.18
N LEU A 120 -6.92 -5.02 -19.85
CA LEU A 120 -5.85 -4.61 -20.75
C LEU A 120 -4.57 -5.35 -20.36
N ALA A 121 -3.88 -5.97 -21.30
CA ALA A 121 -2.59 -6.59 -21.03
C ALA A 121 -1.54 -5.52 -20.69
N LEU A 122 -0.75 -5.79 -19.65
CA LEU A 122 0.44 -5.03 -19.34
C LEU A 122 1.63 -5.70 -20.02
N LYS A 123 2.40 -4.92 -20.76
CA LYS A 123 3.62 -5.41 -21.38
C LYS A 123 4.81 -5.09 -20.49
N LYS A 124 5.70 -6.06 -20.36
CA LYS A 124 6.95 -5.89 -19.65
C LYS A 124 7.74 -4.70 -20.19
N ASP A 125 8.32 -3.92 -19.28
CA ASP A 125 9.18 -2.76 -19.57
C ASP A 125 8.48 -1.62 -20.36
N GLU A 126 7.12 -1.66 -20.47
CA GLU A 126 6.33 -0.60 -21.07
C GLU A 126 5.43 0.09 -20.03
N THR A 127 5.24 1.40 -20.20
CA THR A 127 4.27 2.15 -19.37
C THR A 127 2.94 2.25 -20.11
N LEU A 128 1.89 1.68 -19.52
CA LEU A 128 0.52 1.91 -19.97
C LEU A 128 -0.04 3.16 -19.30
N THR A 129 -0.56 4.09 -20.09
CA THR A 129 -1.24 5.30 -19.60
C THR A 129 -2.68 5.32 -20.10
N VAL A 130 -3.63 5.52 -19.19
CA VAL A 130 -5.07 5.59 -19.50
C VAL A 130 -5.74 6.73 -18.74
N LEU A 131 -6.78 7.31 -19.29
CA LEU A 131 -7.69 8.20 -18.57
C LEU A 131 -8.80 7.36 -17.95
N VAL A 132 -9.09 7.57 -16.68
CA VAL A 132 -10.05 6.78 -15.90
C VAL A 132 -10.82 7.66 -14.93
N GLU A 133 -12.08 7.30 -14.73
CA GLU A 133 -12.90 7.77 -13.60
C GLU A 133 -12.90 6.62 -12.56
N LEU A 134 -12.22 6.83 -11.43
CA LEU A 134 -12.08 5.83 -10.35
C LEU A 134 -12.73 6.32 -9.06
#